data_ba9df4d74d894039c4d1be9feb51c6a9
#
_entry.id   ba9df4d74d894039c4d1be9feb51c6a9
#
_cell.length_a   1.000
_cell.length_b   1.000
_cell.length_c   1.000
_cell.angle_alpha   90.00
_cell.angle_beta   90.00
_cell.angle_gamma   90.00
#
_symmetry.space_group_name_H-M   'P 1'
#
loop_
_entity.id
_entity.type
_entity.pdbx_description
1 polymer ?
#
loop_
_entity_poly.entity_id
_entity_poly.type
_entity_poly.pdbx_seq_one_letter_code
_entity_poly.pdbx_strand_id
1 'polypeptide(L)'
;MKKLDFKKIDAFTMGSSSGNPAGYVLLQRPDELSKEEMQKIASQLKGFVNEVGFAFRRDKEFDLKYYSSECEVAFCGHATIAIMYDLISTDPELLNEKELKIRVRAGTLSVFNHVRDEDAVYIMAPLPEYLKRSISLDETAEALDAPIAAFDARRPLRVIDGGLRTLIVPMASLKDCLDLCPDQEKLREFCLKKDFDIVHVYTDDVSTEKAGYRTRVFAPKYGYLEDPATGSGNSAFGYYLLDEGLWEDDFAIEQGPSLKDPNVVRMKRYKEGDVDRILFGGSGTTRIEGRYHLC
;
A
#
# COMPACT_ATOMS: atom_id res chain seq x y z
N MET A 1 -25.60 23.07 -1.64
CA MET A 1 -25.08 22.02 -0.74
C MET A 1 -25.28 20.68 -1.44
N LYS A 2 -24.19 19.99 -1.79
CA LYS A 2 -24.22 18.64 -2.37
C LYS A 2 -24.18 17.61 -1.25
N LYS A 3 -24.93 16.50 -1.41
CA LYS A 3 -24.90 15.36 -0.49
C LYS A 3 -24.32 14.18 -1.26
N LEU A 4 -23.24 13.61 -0.78
CA LEU A 4 -22.49 12.54 -1.42
C LEU A 4 -22.50 11.31 -0.52
N ASP A 5 -22.72 10.14 -1.08
CA ASP A 5 -22.55 8.90 -0.34
C ASP A 5 -21.06 8.68 -0.12
N PHE A 6 -20.66 8.53 1.14
CA PHE A 6 -19.28 8.43 1.59
C PHE A 6 -19.06 7.17 2.41
N LYS A 7 -17.94 6.50 2.16
CA LYS A 7 -17.47 5.40 2.99
C LYS A 7 -16.03 5.66 3.46
N LYS A 8 -15.72 5.20 4.68
CA LYS A 8 -14.35 4.99 5.15
C LYS A 8 -14.10 3.49 5.16
N ILE A 9 -13.11 3.07 4.41
CA ILE A 9 -12.74 1.67 4.26
C ILE A 9 -11.26 1.51 4.60
N ASP A 10 -10.96 0.58 5.47
CA ASP A 10 -9.58 0.24 5.84
C ASP A 10 -9.11 -0.93 4.96
N ALA A 11 -8.10 -0.69 4.11
CA ALA A 11 -7.50 -1.72 3.26
C ALA A 11 -6.55 -2.62 4.04
N PHE A 12 -6.32 -3.83 3.55
CA PHE A 12 -5.37 -4.81 4.10
C PHE A 12 -5.68 -5.25 5.53
N THR A 13 -6.96 -5.26 5.88
CA THR A 13 -7.41 -5.71 7.20
C THR A 13 -7.38 -7.23 7.31
N MET A 14 -7.10 -7.73 8.51
CA MET A 14 -7.31 -9.11 8.91
C MET A 14 -7.76 -9.16 10.38
N GLY A 15 -8.91 -9.79 10.64
CA GLY A 15 -9.44 -9.87 12.00
C GLY A 15 -9.70 -8.49 12.61
N SER A 16 -9.00 -8.17 13.71
CA SER A 16 -9.12 -6.89 14.45
C SER A 16 -8.14 -5.82 14.00
N SER A 17 -7.32 -6.06 12.97
CA SER A 17 -6.34 -5.08 12.50
C SER A 17 -6.99 -3.79 12.02
N SER A 18 -6.27 -2.67 12.15
CA SER A 18 -6.78 -1.35 11.78
C SER A 18 -6.79 -1.09 10.29
N GLY A 19 -5.96 -1.79 9.52
CA GLY A 19 -5.80 -1.56 8.09
C GLY A 19 -5.16 -0.21 7.74
N ASN A 20 -5.22 0.14 6.45
CA ASN A 20 -4.82 1.46 5.95
C ASN A 20 -6.07 2.22 5.48
N PRO A 21 -6.44 3.35 6.13
CA PRO A 21 -7.72 4.01 5.92
C PRO A 21 -7.77 4.81 4.61
N ALA A 22 -8.81 4.58 3.82
CA ALA A 22 -9.16 5.36 2.64
C ALA A 22 -10.60 5.91 2.74
N GLY A 23 -10.79 7.15 2.31
CA GLY A 23 -12.11 7.70 2.04
C GLY A 23 -12.55 7.36 0.62
N TYR A 24 -13.86 7.25 0.41
CA TYR A 24 -14.38 6.89 -0.89
C TYR A 24 -15.76 7.52 -1.15
N VAL A 25 -15.93 8.07 -2.35
CA VAL A 25 -17.19 8.62 -2.86
C VAL A 25 -17.50 7.96 -4.20
N LEU A 26 -18.68 7.33 -4.32
CA LEU A 26 -19.18 6.83 -5.60
C LEU A 26 -19.97 7.92 -6.31
N LEU A 27 -19.46 8.39 -7.44
CA LEU A 27 -20.08 9.43 -8.26
C LEU A 27 -21.18 8.83 -9.15
N GLN A 28 -22.29 9.52 -9.27
CA GLN A 28 -23.39 9.17 -10.18
C GLN A 28 -23.14 9.63 -11.62
N ARG A 29 -22.28 10.65 -11.80
CA ARG A 29 -21.86 11.20 -13.10
C ARG A 29 -20.39 11.58 -13.06
N PRO A 30 -19.67 11.50 -14.20
CA PRO A 30 -18.23 11.77 -14.23
C PRO A 30 -17.87 13.24 -13.92
N ASP A 31 -18.83 14.15 -14.09
CA ASP A 31 -18.72 15.61 -13.88
C ASP A 31 -19.48 16.11 -12.63
N GLU A 32 -19.88 15.20 -11.74
CA GLU A 32 -20.65 15.54 -10.53
C GLU A 32 -19.87 16.46 -9.57
N LEU A 33 -18.57 16.28 -9.50
CA LEU A 33 -17.66 17.11 -8.73
C LEU A 33 -16.55 17.71 -9.60
N SER A 34 -16.26 19.00 -9.37
CA SER A 34 -15.08 19.64 -9.94
C SER A 34 -13.80 19.16 -9.24
N LYS A 35 -12.62 19.44 -9.82
CA LYS A 35 -11.32 19.12 -9.19
C LYS A 35 -11.16 19.85 -7.86
N GLU A 36 -11.61 21.10 -7.79
CA GLU A 36 -11.56 21.94 -6.60
C GLU A 36 -12.46 21.38 -5.49
N GLU A 37 -13.65 20.87 -5.86
CA GLU A 37 -14.56 20.22 -4.92
C GLU A 37 -13.99 18.91 -4.37
N MET A 38 -13.38 18.06 -5.22
CA MET A 38 -12.70 16.84 -4.80
C MET A 38 -11.52 17.15 -3.86
N GLN A 39 -10.70 18.15 -4.20
CA GLN A 39 -9.59 18.59 -3.34
C GLN A 39 -10.09 19.14 -2.01
N LYS A 40 -11.18 19.93 -2.02
CA LYS A 40 -11.80 20.46 -0.80
C LYS A 40 -12.25 19.34 0.14
N ILE A 41 -12.90 18.30 -0.40
CA ILE A 41 -13.34 17.12 0.38
C ILE A 41 -12.13 16.44 1.03
N ALA A 42 -11.10 16.16 0.25
CA ALA A 42 -9.89 15.50 0.75
C ALA A 42 -9.19 16.35 1.84
N SER A 43 -9.07 17.66 1.65
CA SER A 43 -8.49 18.57 2.64
C SER A 43 -9.29 18.63 3.94
N GLN A 44 -10.62 18.59 3.87
CA GLN A 44 -11.51 18.59 5.04
C GLN A 44 -11.47 17.26 5.83
N LEU A 45 -11.05 16.16 5.18
CA LEU A 45 -10.91 14.84 5.79
C LEU A 45 -9.48 14.54 6.27
N LYS A 46 -8.58 15.55 6.21
CA LYS A 46 -7.20 15.45 6.74
C LYS A 46 -7.19 14.94 8.19
N GLY A 47 -6.39 13.92 8.46
CA GLY A 47 -6.30 13.29 9.78
C GLY A 47 -7.39 12.25 10.08
N PHE A 48 -8.40 12.14 9.20
CA PHE A 48 -9.41 11.09 9.28
C PHE A 48 -9.12 9.96 8.28
N VAL A 49 -8.69 10.32 7.06
CA VAL A 49 -8.13 9.43 6.03
C VAL A 49 -6.95 10.11 5.37
N ASN A 50 -6.02 9.32 4.84
CA ASN A 50 -4.85 9.85 4.13
C ASN A 50 -5.23 10.32 2.72
N GLU A 51 -6.02 9.52 2.01
CA GLU A 51 -6.53 9.80 0.67
C GLU A 51 -8.02 9.56 0.57
N VAL A 52 -8.65 10.31 -0.36
CA VAL A 52 -10.04 10.11 -0.78
C VAL A 52 -10.07 9.71 -2.24
N GLY A 53 -10.68 8.57 -2.52
CA GLY A 53 -10.95 8.10 -3.87
C GLY A 53 -12.35 8.55 -4.33
N PHE A 54 -12.43 8.99 -5.58
CA PHE A 54 -13.67 9.33 -6.27
C PHE A 54 -13.83 8.35 -7.42
N ALA A 55 -14.83 7.46 -7.32
CA ALA A 55 -15.09 6.40 -8.29
C ALA A 55 -16.31 6.74 -9.15
N PHE A 56 -16.18 6.55 -10.44
CA PHE A 56 -17.33 6.59 -11.37
C PHE A 56 -17.38 5.28 -12.15
N ARG A 57 -18.53 4.59 -12.12
CA ARG A 57 -18.72 3.32 -12.82
C ARG A 57 -19.06 3.56 -14.29
N ARG A 58 -18.39 2.83 -15.19
CA ARG A 58 -18.68 2.71 -16.62
C ARG A 58 -18.89 1.25 -16.96
N ASP A 59 -20.09 0.73 -16.79
CA ASP A 59 -20.42 -0.68 -16.94
C ASP A 59 -19.54 -1.56 -16.01
N LYS A 60 -18.54 -2.28 -16.54
CA LYS A 60 -17.61 -3.12 -15.78
C LYS A 60 -16.24 -2.45 -15.56
N GLU A 61 -16.08 -1.19 -15.96
CA GLU A 61 -14.87 -0.40 -15.75
C GLU A 61 -15.15 0.74 -14.77
N PHE A 62 -14.09 1.28 -14.17
CA PHE A 62 -14.20 2.39 -13.24
C PHE A 62 -13.19 3.50 -13.58
N ASP A 63 -13.65 4.74 -13.56
CA ASP A 63 -12.76 5.90 -13.52
C ASP A 63 -12.50 6.21 -12.04
N LEU A 64 -11.24 6.21 -11.62
CA LEU A 64 -10.82 6.51 -10.24
C LEU A 64 -9.90 7.72 -10.21
N LYS A 65 -10.19 8.65 -9.30
CA LYS A 65 -9.33 9.80 -8.99
C LYS A 65 -9.01 9.77 -7.51
N TYR A 66 -7.79 10.08 -7.15
CA TYR A 66 -7.33 10.08 -5.77
C TYR A 66 -6.81 11.45 -5.38
N TYR A 67 -7.19 11.89 -4.20
CA TYR A 67 -6.76 13.16 -3.63
C TYR A 67 -6.24 12.94 -2.21
N SER A 68 -5.01 13.38 -1.96
CA SER A 68 -4.52 13.62 -0.60
C SER A 68 -5.09 14.94 -0.08
N SER A 69 -4.80 15.30 1.15
CA SER A 69 -5.18 16.60 1.69
C SER A 69 -4.59 17.78 0.91
N GLU A 70 -3.51 17.57 0.16
CA GLU A 70 -2.72 18.62 -0.48
C GLU A 70 -2.87 18.65 -2.02
N CYS A 71 -3.05 17.51 -2.68
CA CYS A 71 -3.08 17.45 -4.13
C CYS A 71 -3.73 16.17 -4.68
N GLU A 72 -4.02 16.19 -5.99
CA GLU A 72 -4.39 14.99 -6.74
C GLU A 72 -3.19 14.04 -6.84
N VAL A 73 -3.40 12.77 -6.48
CA VAL A 73 -2.40 11.69 -6.55
C VAL A 73 -2.65 10.86 -7.81
N ALA A 74 -1.60 10.56 -8.55
CA ALA A 74 -1.72 9.85 -9.83
C ALA A 74 -2.25 8.43 -9.68
N PHE A 75 -1.90 7.76 -8.57
CA PHE A 75 -2.37 6.43 -8.20
C PHE A 75 -2.20 6.22 -6.68
N CYS A 76 -3.12 5.50 -6.06
CA CYS A 76 -3.06 5.15 -4.65
C CYS A 76 -3.42 3.68 -4.46
N GLY A 77 -2.45 2.84 -4.08
CA GLY A 77 -2.60 1.39 -4.00
C GLY A 77 -3.63 0.96 -2.94
N HIS A 78 -3.49 1.43 -1.69
CA HIS A 78 -4.41 1.03 -0.62
C HIS A 78 -5.85 1.54 -0.86
N ALA A 79 -6.00 2.78 -1.34
CA ALA A 79 -7.33 3.29 -1.67
C ALA A 79 -7.97 2.51 -2.83
N THR A 80 -7.19 2.06 -3.81
CA THR A 80 -7.69 1.19 -4.89
C THR A 80 -8.15 -0.15 -4.34
N ILE A 81 -7.35 -0.81 -3.48
CA ILE A 81 -7.74 -2.07 -2.83
C ILE A 81 -9.03 -1.89 -2.03
N ALA A 82 -9.12 -0.85 -1.19
CA ALA A 82 -10.30 -0.56 -0.38
C ALA A 82 -11.57 -0.39 -1.24
N ILE A 83 -11.50 0.47 -2.25
CA ILE A 83 -12.64 0.81 -3.11
C ILE A 83 -13.07 -0.38 -3.96
N MET A 84 -12.13 -1.04 -4.62
CA MET A 84 -12.46 -2.14 -5.53
C MET A 84 -12.93 -3.38 -4.77
N TYR A 85 -12.38 -3.63 -3.58
CA TYR A 85 -12.88 -4.69 -2.72
C TYR A 85 -14.34 -4.45 -2.30
N ASP A 86 -14.69 -3.24 -1.86
CA ASP A 86 -16.08 -2.87 -1.48
C ASP A 86 -17.03 -2.98 -2.68
N LEU A 87 -16.66 -2.41 -3.83
CA LEU A 87 -17.49 -2.45 -5.04
C LEU A 87 -17.72 -3.88 -5.54
N ILE A 88 -16.68 -4.71 -5.57
CA ILE A 88 -16.78 -6.09 -6.04
C ILE A 88 -17.56 -6.95 -5.05
N SER A 89 -17.30 -6.83 -3.75
CA SER A 89 -17.93 -7.66 -2.73
C SER A 89 -19.42 -7.37 -2.54
N THR A 90 -19.86 -6.15 -2.87
CA THR A 90 -21.25 -5.71 -2.70
C THR A 90 -22.09 -5.83 -3.97
N ASP A 91 -21.49 -6.08 -5.15
CA ASP A 91 -22.19 -6.20 -6.42
C ASP A 91 -22.09 -7.63 -7.00
N PRO A 92 -23.21 -8.38 -7.08
CA PRO A 92 -23.21 -9.76 -7.60
C PRO A 92 -22.71 -9.91 -9.05
N GLU A 93 -22.85 -8.88 -9.90
CA GLU A 93 -22.32 -8.91 -11.27
C GLU A 93 -20.82 -8.79 -11.27
N LEU A 94 -20.25 -7.82 -10.53
CA LEU A 94 -18.82 -7.61 -10.43
C LEU A 94 -18.12 -8.79 -9.72
N LEU A 95 -18.79 -9.39 -8.74
CA LEU A 95 -18.26 -10.54 -8.00
C LEU A 95 -18.00 -11.77 -8.89
N ASN A 96 -18.64 -11.86 -10.07
CA ASN A 96 -18.44 -12.93 -11.04
C ASN A 96 -17.35 -12.61 -12.09
N GLU A 97 -16.91 -11.36 -12.18
CA GLU A 97 -15.85 -10.95 -13.08
C GLU A 97 -14.48 -11.33 -12.51
N LYS A 98 -13.61 -11.96 -13.28
CA LYS A 98 -12.26 -12.33 -12.84
C LYS A 98 -11.31 -11.13 -12.82
N GLU A 99 -11.53 -10.20 -13.74
CA GLU A 99 -10.69 -9.03 -13.92
C GLU A 99 -11.55 -7.83 -14.29
N LEU A 100 -11.28 -6.69 -13.66
CA LEU A 100 -11.89 -5.42 -13.97
C LEU A 100 -10.81 -4.41 -14.38
N LYS A 101 -11.22 -3.38 -15.13
CA LYS A 101 -10.32 -2.30 -15.52
C LYS A 101 -10.65 -1.04 -14.74
N ILE A 102 -9.62 -0.38 -14.26
CA ILE A 102 -9.71 0.95 -13.66
C ILE A 102 -8.90 1.94 -14.49
N ARG A 103 -9.45 3.12 -14.72
CA ARG A 103 -8.76 4.25 -15.34
C ARG A 103 -8.38 5.24 -14.26
N VAL A 104 -7.10 5.45 -14.08
CA VAL A 104 -6.50 6.41 -13.15
C VAL A 104 -5.62 7.39 -13.90
N ARG A 105 -5.16 8.45 -13.25
CA ARG A 105 -4.25 9.41 -13.90
C ARG A 105 -2.95 8.78 -14.41
N ALA A 106 -2.48 7.73 -13.74
CA ALA A 106 -1.29 6.96 -14.15
C ALA A 106 -1.52 6.06 -15.38
N GLY A 107 -2.78 5.85 -15.82
CA GLY A 107 -3.13 4.98 -16.95
C GLY A 107 -4.27 4.02 -16.65
N THR A 108 -4.42 2.98 -17.45
CA THR A 108 -5.39 1.91 -17.23
C THR A 108 -4.72 0.73 -16.55
N LEU A 109 -5.29 0.28 -15.44
CA LEU A 109 -4.77 -0.83 -14.63
C LEU A 109 -5.80 -1.96 -14.54
N SER A 110 -5.31 -3.18 -14.33
CA SER A 110 -6.13 -4.36 -14.05
C SER A 110 -6.28 -4.55 -12.54
N VAL A 111 -7.49 -4.84 -12.14
CA VAL A 111 -7.83 -5.32 -10.79
C VAL A 111 -8.28 -6.77 -10.92
N PHE A 112 -7.56 -7.68 -10.30
CA PHE A 112 -7.87 -9.11 -10.29
C PHE A 112 -8.74 -9.43 -9.09
N ASN A 113 -9.90 -10.04 -9.37
CA ASN A 113 -10.88 -10.36 -8.35
C ASN A 113 -10.68 -11.79 -7.82
N HIS A 114 -10.30 -11.88 -6.57
CA HIS A 114 -10.21 -13.12 -5.78
C HIS A 114 -11.05 -13.03 -4.49
N VAL A 115 -12.10 -12.21 -4.49
CA VAL A 115 -12.93 -11.99 -3.28
C VAL A 115 -13.55 -13.30 -2.80
N ARG A 116 -14.06 -14.16 -3.71
CA ARG A 116 -14.70 -15.44 -3.34
C ARG A 116 -13.74 -16.48 -2.79
N ASP A 117 -12.56 -16.56 -3.38
CA ASP A 117 -11.63 -17.66 -3.11
C ASP A 117 -10.64 -17.31 -2.02
N GLU A 118 -10.23 -16.05 -1.96
CA GLU A 118 -9.13 -15.59 -1.10
C GLU A 118 -9.51 -14.40 -0.21
N ASP A 119 -10.74 -13.89 -0.33
CA ASP A 119 -11.15 -12.65 0.35
C ASP A 119 -10.18 -11.49 0.03
N ALA A 120 -9.88 -11.29 -1.25
CA ALA A 120 -8.91 -10.30 -1.70
C ALA A 120 -9.19 -9.79 -3.12
N VAL A 121 -8.73 -8.57 -3.38
CA VAL A 121 -8.50 -8.05 -4.73
C VAL A 121 -7.00 -7.77 -4.90
N TYR A 122 -6.50 -7.89 -6.13
CA TYR A 122 -5.08 -7.67 -6.43
C TYR A 122 -4.90 -6.64 -7.53
N ILE A 123 -3.79 -5.93 -7.46
CA ILE A 123 -3.36 -4.94 -8.46
C ILE A 123 -1.96 -5.31 -8.91
N MET A 124 -1.70 -5.17 -10.21
CA MET A 124 -0.38 -5.38 -10.77
C MET A 124 0.53 -4.18 -10.45
N ALA A 125 1.66 -4.46 -9.83
CA ALA A 125 2.70 -3.46 -9.58
C ALA A 125 3.32 -2.98 -10.90
N PRO A 126 3.82 -1.74 -10.97
CA PRO A 126 4.66 -1.31 -12.10
C PRO A 126 5.92 -2.18 -12.18
N LEU A 127 6.56 -2.20 -13.36
CA LEU A 127 7.88 -2.83 -13.50
C LEU A 127 8.90 -2.15 -12.59
N PRO A 128 9.82 -2.91 -11.99
CA PRO A 128 10.78 -2.34 -11.05
C PRO A 128 11.89 -1.56 -11.77
N GLU A 129 12.37 -0.50 -11.13
CA GLU A 129 13.65 0.11 -11.45
C GLU A 129 14.63 -0.13 -10.30
N TYR A 130 15.75 -0.81 -10.59
CA TYR A 130 16.79 -1.10 -9.60
C TYR A 130 17.78 0.07 -9.53
N LEU A 131 17.70 0.84 -8.44
CA LEU A 131 18.44 2.09 -8.29
C LEU A 131 19.81 1.83 -7.63
N LYS A 132 20.87 2.22 -8.32
CA LYS A 132 22.22 2.18 -7.73
C LYS A 132 22.41 3.35 -6.78
N ARG A 133 22.37 3.08 -5.48
CA ARG A 133 22.64 4.06 -4.41
C ARG A 133 23.74 3.56 -3.50
N SER A 134 24.64 4.45 -3.09
CA SER A 134 25.66 4.14 -2.08
C SER A 134 25.04 4.32 -0.69
N ILE A 135 24.62 3.22 -0.07
CA ILE A 135 24.02 3.18 1.26
C ILE A 135 24.78 2.13 2.06
N SER A 136 25.34 2.53 3.20
CA SER A 136 25.99 1.61 4.13
C SER A 136 25.04 1.13 5.22
N LEU A 137 25.37 0.00 5.82
CA LEU A 137 24.64 -0.51 6.96
C LEU A 137 24.75 0.44 8.16
N ASP A 138 25.94 1.05 8.39
CA ASP A 138 26.17 2.01 9.49
C ASP A 138 25.25 3.25 9.36
N GLU A 139 25.17 3.86 8.17
CA GLU A 139 24.27 5.01 7.92
C GLU A 139 22.79 4.62 8.12
N THR A 140 22.42 3.41 7.72
CA THR A 140 21.04 2.90 7.87
C THR A 140 20.72 2.64 9.33
N ALA A 141 21.62 2.02 10.06
CA ALA A 141 21.51 1.75 11.50
C ALA A 141 21.38 3.05 12.30
N GLU A 142 22.20 4.05 11.97
CA GLU A 142 22.13 5.39 12.58
C GLU A 142 20.76 6.05 12.28
N ALA A 143 20.27 5.98 11.05
CA ALA A 143 19.01 6.61 10.66
C ALA A 143 17.77 5.91 11.28
N LEU A 144 17.84 4.60 11.50
CA LEU A 144 16.79 3.79 12.12
C LEU A 144 16.89 3.75 13.66
N ASP A 145 17.91 4.39 14.25
CA ASP A 145 18.22 4.38 15.68
C ASP A 145 18.29 2.95 16.25
N ALA A 146 19.03 2.08 15.54
CA ALA A 146 19.12 0.65 15.85
C ALA A 146 20.57 0.18 15.89
N PRO A 147 20.93 -0.79 16.75
CA PRO A 147 22.27 -1.37 16.76
C PRO A 147 22.51 -2.18 15.48
N ILE A 148 23.76 -2.21 15.00
CA ILE A 148 24.16 -3.00 13.81
C ILE A 148 23.73 -4.47 13.91
N ALA A 149 23.77 -5.05 15.11
CA ALA A 149 23.37 -6.43 15.34
C ALA A 149 21.87 -6.72 15.09
N ALA A 150 21.03 -5.69 14.99
CA ALA A 150 19.60 -5.82 14.66
C ALA A 150 19.36 -6.11 13.16
N PHE A 151 20.39 -6.00 12.33
CA PHE A 151 20.29 -6.19 10.88
C PHE A 151 20.81 -7.55 10.45
N ASP A 152 20.19 -8.17 9.44
CA ASP A 152 20.71 -9.38 8.82
C ASP A 152 21.77 -9.04 7.76
N ALA A 153 23.03 -9.04 8.19
CA ALA A 153 24.18 -8.73 7.33
C ALA A 153 24.40 -9.75 6.19
N ARG A 154 23.70 -10.87 6.17
CA ARG A 154 23.78 -11.89 5.09
C ARG A 154 23.04 -11.45 3.83
N ARG A 155 22.11 -10.51 3.96
CA ARG A 155 21.27 -10.02 2.89
C ARG A 155 21.61 -8.57 2.53
N PRO A 156 21.61 -8.20 1.24
CA PRO A 156 22.02 -6.86 0.83
C PRO A 156 20.91 -5.82 1.07
N LEU A 157 21.35 -4.59 1.34
CA LEU A 157 20.48 -3.41 1.18
C LEU A 157 20.28 -3.16 -0.31
N ARG A 158 19.05 -2.84 -0.72
CA ARG A 158 18.70 -2.46 -2.10
C ARG A 158 17.79 -1.26 -2.12
N VAL A 159 17.87 -0.46 -3.17
CA VAL A 159 16.87 0.56 -3.47
C VAL A 159 16.17 0.18 -4.77
N ILE A 160 14.87 -0.05 -4.69
CA ILE A 160 14.04 -0.48 -5.81
C ILE A 160 12.84 0.46 -5.90
N ASP A 161 12.57 0.98 -7.11
CA ASP A 161 11.33 1.68 -7.41
C ASP A 161 10.32 0.67 -7.96
N GLY A 162 9.32 0.34 -7.15
CA GLY A 162 8.16 -0.49 -7.51
C GLY A 162 6.86 0.31 -7.45
N GLY A 163 6.96 1.62 -7.74
CA GLY A 163 5.90 2.63 -7.58
C GLY A 163 6.25 3.70 -6.56
N LEU A 164 7.17 3.39 -5.63
CA LEU A 164 7.89 4.31 -4.76
C LEU A 164 9.34 3.83 -4.64
N ARG A 165 10.28 4.76 -4.60
CA ARG A 165 11.71 4.46 -4.38
C ARG A 165 11.89 3.98 -2.94
N THR A 166 12.09 2.69 -2.79
CA THR A 166 12.04 1.97 -1.52
C THR A 166 13.41 1.45 -1.15
N LEU A 167 13.94 1.86 -0.01
CA LEU A 167 15.11 1.22 0.60
C LEU A 167 14.65 -0.05 1.32
N ILE A 168 15.09 -1.22 0.87
CA ILE A 168 14.82 -2.52 1.48
C ILE A 168 15.92 -2.84 2.49
N VAL A 169 15.50 -3.14 3.73
CA VAL A 169 16.40 -3.34 4.88
C VAL A 169 16.07 -4.65 5.59
N PRO A 170 16.97 -5.65 5.53
CA PRO A 170 16.78 -6.92 6.24
C PRO A 170 17.07 -6.79 7.74
N MET A 171 16.16 -7.31 8.58
CA MET A 171 16.30 -7.35 10.03
C MET A 171 16.63 -8.77 10.50
N ALA A 172 17.37 -8.89 11.60
CA ALA A 172 17.82 -10.18 12.11
C ALA A 172 16.72 -11.03 12.76
N SER A 173 15.68 -10.39 13.32
CA SER A 173 14.57 -11.08 13.99
C SER A 173 13.28 -10.26 13.99
N LEU A 174 12.16 -10.92 14.30
CA LEU A 174 10.86 -10.27 14.54
C LEU A 174 10.98 -9.20 15.64
N LYS A 175 11.68 -9.54 16.72
CA LYS A 175 11.88 -8.61 17.85
C LYS A 175 12.60 -7.35 17.39
N ASP A 176 13.71 -7.48 16.65
CA ASP A 176 14.48 -6.33 16.17
C ASP A 176 13.65 -5.47 15.20
N CYS A 177 12.82 -6.09 14.34
CA CYS A 177 11.91 -5.39 13.45
C CYS A 177 10.85 -4.60 14.23
N LEU A 178 10.23 -5.20 15.26
CA LEU A 178 9.16 -4.58 16.05
C LEU A 178 9.67 -3.50 17.00
N ASP A 179 10.88 -3.62 17.53
CA ASP A 179 11.47 -2.67 18.47
C ASP A 179 11.93 -1.35 17.83
N LEU A 180 11.99 -1.27 16.50
CA LEU A 180 12.37 -0.03 15.81
C LEU A 180 11.46 1.13 16.19
N CYS A 181 12.07 2.26 16.61
CA CYS A 181 11.38 3.49 16.93
C CYS A 181 12.22 4.70 16.47
N PRO A 182 12.45 4.85 15.15
CA PRO A 182 13.32 5.91 14.65
C PRO A 182 12.71 7.29 14.85
N ASP A 183 13.57 8.28 14.99
CA ASP A 183 13.15 9.69 14.96
C ASP A 183 12.70 10.08 13.55
N GLN A 184 11.51 10.65 13.44
CA GLN A 184 10.88 10.96 12.15
C GLN A 184 11.69 11.98 11.34
N GLU A 185 12.21 13.04 11.94
CA GLU A 185 12.93 14.07 11.21
C GLU A 185 14.32 13.58 10.77
N LYS A 186 15.03 12.87 11.65
CA LYS A 186 16.32 12.26 11.33
C LYS A 186 16.19 11.27 10.16
N LEU A 187 15.17 10.41 10.19
CA LEU A 187 14.89 9.47 9.11
C LEU A 187 14.47 10.18 7.82
N ARG A 188 13.72 11.27 7.93
CA ARG A 188 13.34 12.12 6.79
C ARG A 188 14.55 12.73 6.11
N GLU A 189 15.47 13.30 6.86
CA GLU A 189 16.73 13.85 6.34
C GLU A 189 17.55 12.78 5.62
N PHE A 190 17.64 11.58 6.18
CA PHE A 190 18.31 10.44 5.54
C PHE A 190 17.65 10.08 4.20
N CYS A 191 16.32 9.96 4.16
CA CYS A 191 15.55 9.69 2.94
C CYS A 191 15.77 10.76 1.86
N LEU A 192 15.77 12.04 2.25
CA LEU A 192 16.02 13.15 1.33
C LEU A 192 17.45 13.14 0.79
N LYS A 193 18.45 12.94 1.66
CA LYS A 193 19.88 12.92 1.30
C LYS A 193 20.21 11.77 0.33
N LYS A 194 19.57 10.62 0.51
CA LYS A 194 19.85 9.39 -0.27
C LYS A 194 18.89 9.18 -1.44
N ASP A 195 17.91 10.06 -1.61
CA ASP A 195 16.94 10.07 -2.72
C ASP A 195 16.11 8.78 -2.81
N PHE A 196 15.50 8.39 -1.72
CA PHE A 196 14.42 7.40 -1.71
C PHE A 196 13.20 7.91 -0.92
N ASP A 197 12.04 7.29 -1.13
CA ASP A 197 10.77 7.80 -0.64
C ASP A 197 10.38 7.17 0.70
N ILE A 198 10.65 5.88 0.86
CA ILE A 198 10.29 5.09 2.04
C ILE A 198 11.42 4.12 2.41
N VAL A 199 11.42 3.70 3.68
CA VAL A 199 12.28 2.63 4.20
C VAL A 199 11.40 1.44 4.56
N HIS A 200 11.64 0.31 3.91
CA HIS A 200 10.93 -0.94 4.10
C HIS A 200 11.84 -1.93 4.84
N VAL A 201 11.58 -2.13 6.12
CA VAL A 201 12.31 -3.13 6.91
C VAL A 201 11.54 -4.46 6.90
N TYR A 202 12.25 -5.59 6.86
CA TYR A 202 11.62 -6.90 6.83
C TYR A 202 12.43 -7.97 7.57
N THR A 203 11.74 -9.04 7.96
CA THR A 203 12.33 -10.28 8.46
C THR A 203 11.46 -11.48 8.01
N ASP A 204 12.08 -12.66 7.89
CA ASP A 204 11.40 -13.95 7.68
C ASP A 204 10.95 -14.61 9.01
N ASP A 205 11.27 -14.00 10.16
CA ASP A 205 10.72 -14.35 11.46
C ASP A 205 9.35 -13.68 11.61
N VAL A 206 8.29 -14.48 11.64
CA VAL A 206 6.88 -14.04 11.56
C VAL A 206 6.07 -14.41 12.79
N SER A 207 4.96 -13.72 13.01
CA SER A 207 4.09 -13.99 14.16
C SER A 207 3.05 -15.08 13.90
N THR A 208 2.75 -15.40 12.64
CA THR A 208 1.81 -16.47 12.26
C THR A 208 2.40 -17.40 11.20
N GLU A 209 2.07 -18.68 11.24
CA GLU A 209 2.51 -19.68 10.25
C GLU A 209 2.03 -19.43 8.82
N LYS A 210 1.08 -18.52 8.62
CA LYS A 210 0.49 -18.21 7.32
C LYS A 210 1.22 -17.06 6.60
N ALA A 211 2.07 -16.34 7.29
CA ALA A 211 2.86 -15.26 6.72
C ALA A 211 4.23 -15.76 6.27
N GLY A 212 4.74 -15.22 5.16
CA GLY A 212 6.11 -15.45 4.73
C GLY A 212 7.10 -14.46 5.35
N TYR A 213 6.62 -13.23 5.59
CA TYR A 213 7.46 -12.13 6.05
C TYR A 213 6.71 -11.20 7.00
N ARG A 214 7.48 -10.59 7.91
CA ARG A 214 7.08 -9.43 8.71
C ARG A 214 7.74 -8.19 8.16
N THR A 215 6.96 -7.11 8.06
CA THR A 215 7.47 -5.82 7.55
C THR A 215 7.00 -4.64 8.37
N ARG A 216 7.78 -3.56 8.33
CA ARG A 216 7.35 -2.20 8.71
C ARG A 216 7.81 -1.23 7.63
N VAL A 217 6.98 -0.24 7.34
CA VAL A 217 7.28 0.73 6.28
C VAL A 217 7.28 2.13 6.86
N PHE A 218 8.45 2.75 6.90
CA PHE A 218 8.62 4.12 7.35
C PHE A 218 8.56 5.09 6.18
N ALA A 219 7.71 6.10 6.30
CA ALA A 219 7.37 7.03 5.22
C ALA A 219 7.50 8.52 5.64
N PRO A 220 8.62 8.94 6.26
CA PRO A 220 8.73 10.25 6.90
C PRO A 220 8.62 11.44 5.93
N LYS A 221 8.90 11.24 4.64
CA LYS A 221 8.73 12.26 3.60
C LYS A 221 7.27 12.66 3.37
N TYR A 222 6.32 11.80 3.76
CA TYR A 222 4.88 12.03 3.59
C TYR A 222 4.22 12.65 4.83
N GLY A 223 5.02 13.06 5.83
CA GLY A 223 4.54 13.77 7.01
C GLY A 223 4.11 12.87 8.18
N TYR A 224 4.32 11.56 8.08
CA TYR A 224 4.08 10.57 9.14
C TYR A 224 5.24 9.58 9.21
N LEU A 225 5.47 9.00 10.39
CA LEU A 225 6.61 8.10 10.58
C LEU A 225 6.40 6.76 9.87
N GLU A 226 5.24 6.13 10.04
CA GLU A 226 5.01 4.75 9.58
C GLU A 226 3.69 4.64 8.83
N ASP A 227 3.71 3.93 7.68
CA ASP A 227 2.54 3.58 6.89
C ASP A 227 1.99 2.22 7.35
N PRO A 228 0.71 2.13 7.74
CA PRO A 228 0.17 0.91 8.34
C PRO A 228 0.15 -0.30 7.41
N ALA A 229 -0.04 -0.11 6.09
CA ALA A 229 0.03 -1.15 5.08
C ALA A 229 0.23 -0.55 3.69
N THR A 230 1.31 -0.95 3.00
CA THR A 230 1.82 -0.28 1.80
C THR A 230 1.88 -1.22 0.61
N GLY A 231 1.04 -1.01 -0.40
CA GLY A 231 1.08 -1.81 -1.63
C GLY A 231 2.39 -1.64 -2.41
N SER A 232 2.79 -0.39 -2.70
CA SER A 232 4.00 -0.07 -3.47
C SER A 232 5.30 -0.48 -2.76
N GLY A 233 5.40 -0.28 -1.45
CA GLY A 233 6.55 -0.72 -0.66
C GLY A 233 6.72 -2.24 -0.69
N ASN A 234 5.62 -2.97 -0.50
CA ASN A 234 5.64 -4.44 -0.60
C ASN A 234 5.85 -4.93 -2.03
N SER A 235 5.46 -4.16 -3.06
CA SER A 235 5.78 -4.47 -4.46
C SER A 235 7.28 -4.41 -4.73
N ALA A 236 7.96 -3.36 -4.26
CA ALA A 236 9.41 -3.24 -4.34
C ALA A 236 10.11 -4.38 -3.59
N PHE A 237 9.60 -4.75 -2.41
CA PHE A 237 10.07 -5.92 -1.66
C PHE A 237 9.84 -7.23 -2.41
N GLY A 238 8.71 -7.43 -3.07
CA GLY A 238 8.47 -8.60 -3.92
C GLY A 238 9.49 -8.73 -5.04
N TYR A 239 9.84 -7.65 -5.72
CA TYR A 239 10.90 -7.65 -6.73
C TYR A 239 12.29 -7.90 -6.13
N TYR A 240 12.55 -7.40 -4.92
CA TYR A 240 13.76 -7.74 -4.18
C TYR A 240 13.87 -9.26 -3.95
N LEU A 241 12.78 -9.90 -3.52
CA LEU A 241 12.76 -11.35 -3.28
C LEU A 241 12.98 -12.15 -4.57
N LEU A 242 12.44 -11.69 -5.70
CA LEU A 242 12.70 -12.32 -7.00
C LEU A 242 14.17 -12.19 -7.42
N ASP A 243 14.78 -11.00 -7.26
CA ASP A 243 16.17 -10.73 -7.63
C ASP A 243 17.17 -11.52 -6.78
N GLU A 244 16.89 -11.65 -5.48
CA GLU A 244 17.73 -12.40 -4.54
C GLU A 244 17.43 -13.92 -4.52
N GLY A 245 16.50 -14.41 -5.37
CA GLY A 245 16.12 -15.83 -5.44
C GLY A 245 15.41 -16.37 -4.20
N LEU A 246 14.68 -15.51 -3.48
CA LEU A 246 14.00 -15.80 -2.21
C LEU A 246 12.49 -16.01 -2.37
N TRP A 247 11.95 -15.82 -3.56
CA TRP A 247 10.56 -16.06 -3.84
C TRP A 247 10.32 -17.54 -4.14
N GLU A 248 9.65 -18.25 -3.24
CA GLU A 248 9.28 -19.66 -3.41
C GLU A 248 7.86 -19.79 -3.97
N ASP A 249 6.86 -19.38 -3.19
CA ASP A 249 5.44 -19.42 -3.51
C ASP A 249 4.76 -18.08 -3.24
N ASP A 250 3.48 -17.94 -3.58
CA ASP A 250 2.66 -16.80 -3.17
C ASP A 250 2.53 -16.76 -1.65
N PHE A 251 2.60 -15.58 -1.04
CA PHE A 251 2.65 -15.43 0.41
C PHE A 251 1.87 -14.21 0.91
N ALA A 252 1.65 -14.18 2.21
CA ALA A 252 1.14 -13.01 2.91
C ALA A 252 2.28 -12.32 3.68
N ILE A 253 2.21 -10.99 3.76
CA ILE A 253 3.08 -10.15 4.56
C ILE A 253 2.28 -9.62 5.74
N GLU A 254 2.79 -9.80 6.94
CA GLU A 254 2.33 -9.10 8.13
C GLU A 254 2.99 -7.73 8.17
N GLN A 255 2.23 -6.63 8.14
CA GLN A 255 2.78 -5.28 8.21
C GLN A 255 2.29 -4.52 9.44
N GLY A 256 3.20 -3.73 10.01
CA GLY A 256 2.96 -2.80 11.10
C GLY A 256 3.62 -3.21 12.44
N PRO A 257 3.54 -2.36 13.47
CA PRO A 257 4.23 -2.56 14.74
C PRO A 257 3.53 -3.54 15.70
N SER A 258 2.25 -3.87 15.44
CA SER A 258 1.47 -4.71 16.36
C SER A 258 1.80 -6.19 16.18
N LEU A 259 2.21 -6.86 17.24
CA LEU A 259 2.45 -8.30 17.24
C LEU A 259 1.16 -9.12 17.03
N LYS A 260 0.04 -8.67 17.62
CA LYS A 260 -1.20 -9.44 17.66
C LYS A 260 -2.12 -9.23 16.48
N ASP A 261 -2.15 -8.01 15.94
CA ASP A 261 -3.10 -7.59 14.92
C ASP A 261 -2.39 -6.89 13.76
N PRO A 262 -1.49 -7.59 13.04
CA PRO A 262 -0.83 -7.01 11.88
C PRO A 262 -1.84 -6.80 10.73
N ASN A 263 -1.57 -5.80 9.90
CA ASN A 263 -2.24 -5.70 8.62
C ASN A 263 -1.66 -6.74 7.66
N VAL A 264 -2.43 -7.18 6.67
CA VAL A 264 -2.01 -8.27 5.78
C VAL A 264 -2.02 -7.84 4.33
N VAL A 265 -0.84 -7.78 3.73
CA VAL A 265 -0.66 -7.57 2.29
C VAL A 265 -0.34 -8.92 1.64
N ARG A 266 -1.17 -9.33 0.70
CA ARG A 266 -0.97 -10.59 -0.04
C ARG A 266 -0.13 -10.31 -1.28
N MET A 267 0.80 -11.19 -1.58
CA MET A 267 1.73 -11.08 -2.69
C MET A 267 1.60 -12.29 -3.60
N LYS A 268 1.51 -12.04 -4.92
CA LYS A 268 1.49 -13.08 -5.93
C LYS A 268 2.48 -12.78 -7.04
N ARG A 269 3.08 -13.84 -7.56
CA ARG A 269 3.88 -13.78 -8.80
C ARG A 269 2.96 -14.00 -9.99
N TYR A 270 3.04 -13.14 -10.96
CA TYR A 270 2.25 -13.20 -12.19
C TYR A 270 3.18 -13.21 -13.40
N LYS A 271 2.97 -14.15 -14.33
CA LYS A 271 3.70 -14.21 -15.59
C LYS A 271 2.98 -13.41 -16.66
N GLU A 272 3.60 -12.31 -17.11
CA GLU A 272 3.17 -11.54 -18.27
C GLU A 272 4.12 -11.84 -19.44
N GLY A 273 3.78 -12.89 -20.24
CA GLY A 273 4.73 -13.48 -21.19
C GLY A 273 5.94 -14.06 -20.46
N ASP A 274 7.13 -13.61 -20.83
CA ASP A 274 8.40 -14.03 -20.17
C ASP A 274 8.81 -13.16 -18.98
N VAL A 275 8.00 -12.12 -18.67
CA VAL A 275 8.32 -11.17 -17.59
C VAL A 275 7.61 -11.56 -16.30
N ASP A 276 8.35 -11.60 -15.20
CA ASP A 276 7.77 -11.73 -13.87
C ASP A 276 7.23 -10.38 -13.38
N ARG A 277 5.96 -10.38 -13.00
CA ARG A 277 5.26 -9.25 -12.41
C ARG A 277 4.84 -9.60 -10.98
N ILE A 278 4.70 -8.59 -10.17
CA ILE A 278 4.17 -8.72 -8.82
C ILE A 278 2.73 -8.22 -8.79
N LEU A 279 1.86 -9.01 -8.20
CA LEU A 279 0.55 -8.56 -7.75
C LEU A 279 0.59 -8.36 -6.24
N PHE A 280 0.11 -7.22 -5.77
CA PHE A 280 -0.16 -6.98 -4.37
C PHE A 280 -1.66 -6.84 -4.14
N GLY A 281 -2.15 -7.30 -3.02
CA GLY A 281 -3.57 -7.31 -2.77
C GLY A 281 -3.94 -7.56 -1.32
N GLY A 282 -5.24 -7.60 -1.09
CA GLY A 282 -5.82 -7.87 0.22
C GLY A 282 -7.30 -7.56 0.27
N SER A 283 -7.88 -7.68 1.45
CA SER A 283 -9.26 -7.34 1.76
C SER A 283 -9.42 -5.87 2.15
N GLY A 284 -10.67 -5.49 2.38
CA GLY A 284 -11.04 -4.19 2.92
C GLY A 284 -12.18 -4.31 3.93
N THR A 285 -12.18 -3.47 4.96
CA THR A 285 -13.27 -3.42 5.93
C THR A 285 -13.92 -2.05 5.93
N THR A 286 -15.19 -1.98 5.57
CA THR A 286 -15.98 -0.74 5.69
C THR A 286 -16.21 -0.44 7.16
N ARG A 287 -15.68 0.68 7.66
CA ARG A 287 -15.80 1.13 9.05
C ARG A 287 -16.91 2.14 9.24
N ILE A 288 -17.09 3.01 8.23
CA ILE A 288 -18.10 4.06 8.28
C ILE A 288 -18.77 4.17 6.92
N GLU A 289 -20.08 4.23 6.94
CA GLU A 289 -20.93 4.53 5.79
C GLU A 289 -21.90 5.63 6.16
N GLY A 290 -22.06 6.63 5.28
CA GLY A 290 -22.92 7.75 5.55
C GLY A 290 -22.94 8.78 4.42
N ARG A 291 -23.28 10.02 4.75
CA ARG A 291 -23.34 11.12 3.78
C ARG A 291 -22.38 12.25 4.13
N TYR A 292 -21.58 12.62 3.16
CA TYR A 292 -20.75 13.81 3.24
C TYR A 292 -21.52 15.02 2.70
N HIS A 293 -21.50 16.12 3.43
CA HIS A 293 -22.20 17.36 3.05
C HIS A 293 -21.15 18.38 2.58
N LEU A 294 -21.08 18.60 1.27
CA LEU A 294 -20.24 19.61 0.67
C LEU A 294 -20.98 20.96 0.64
N CYS A 295 -20.45 21.92 1.39
CA CYS A 295 -20.93 23.28 1.48
C CYS A 295 -20.08 24.24 0.64
#